data_c5d48a3c709e0af9bf869e1cfe769484
#
_entry.id   c5d48a3c709e0af9bf869e1cfe769484
#
_cell.length_a   1.000
_cell.length_b   1.000
_cell.length_c   1.000
_cell.angle_alpha   90.00
_cell.angle_beta   90.00
_cell.angle_gamma   90.00
#
_symmetry.space_group_name_H-M   'P 1'
#
loop_
_entity.id
_entity.type
_entity.pdbx_description
1 polymer ?
#
loop_
_entity_poly.entity_id
_entity_poly.type
_entity_poly.pdbx_seq_one_letter_code
_entity_poly.pdbx_strand_id
1 'polypeptide(L)'
;MARLEIPPGEGGDAVQIWSLQPELGAAATRLVDAAYNKSILPVRVREAARMRIAQLNDCTVCLAFRADKVRAQGLDEDFYRAVGSQADAALDEQERLAVEYAERFAVDHTSIDDAFVERLRTSFTDSEIFDLTVCLSAFLGLGRTLRALGITETTLTDV
;
A
#
# COMPACT_ATOMS: atom_id res chain seq x y z
N MET A 1 15.40 -9.59 -11.58
CA MET A 1 15.26 -11.05 -11.76
C MET A 1 14.85 -11.64 -10.43
N ALA A 2 13.83 -12.47 -10.43
CA ALA A 2 13.37 -13.19 -9.24
C ALA A 2 14.51 -14.00 -8.61
N ARG A 3 14.53 -14.06 -7.28
CA ARG A 3 15.55 -14.78 -6.50
C ARG A 3 15.18 -16.24 -6.23
N LEU A 4 13.94 -16.61 -6.54
CA LEU A 4 13.39 -17.96 -6.40
C LEU A 4 12.93 -18.46 -7.77
N GLU A 5 12.84 -19.77 -7.94
CA GLU A 5 12.19 -20.38 -9.10
C GLU A 5 10.67 -20.22 -8.92
N ILE A 6 10.04 -19.49 -9.83
CA ILE A 6 8.62 -19.19 -9.79
C ILE A 6 7.95 -19.99 -10.92
N PRO A 7 6.85 -20.71 -10.63
CA PRO A 7 6.11 -21.41 -11.67
C PRO A 7 5.59 -20.44 -12.75
N PRO A 8 5.63 -20.82 -14.03
CA PRO A 8 5.04 -19.99 -15.07
C PRO A 8 3.52 -19.95 -14.94
N GLY A 9 2.91 -18.80 -15.26
CA GLY A 9 1.45 -18.64 -15.21
C GLY A 9 0.99 -17.23 -15.54
N GLU A 10 -0.31 -17.05 -15.57
CA GLU A 10 -0.92 -15.73 -15.79
C GLU A 10 -0.55 -14.74 -14.70
N GLY A 11 -0.45 -13.46 -15.03
CA GLY A 11 -0.11 -12.40 -14.10
C GLY A 11 1.39 -12.28 -13.78
N GLY A 12 2.24 -13.17 -14.34
CA GLY A 12 3.68 -13.13 -14.17
C GLY A 12 4.14 -13.40 -12.73
N ASP A 13 5.41 -13.13 -12.46
CA ASP A 13 6.06 -13.44 -11.18
C ASP A 13 5.35 -12.85 -9.96
N ALA A 14 4.80 -11.65 -10.10
CA ALA A 14 4.10 -10.97 -8.98
C ALA A 14 2.83 -11.70 -8.52
N VAL A 15 2.23 -12.50 -9.39
CA VAL A 15 1.07 -13.34 -9.07
C VAL A 15 1.53 -14.74 -8.70
N GLN A 16 2.40 -15.32 -9.51
CA GLN A 16 2.79 -16.72 -9.38
C GLN A 16 3.64 -17.02 -8.14
N ILE A 17 4.32 -16.01 -7.57
CA ILE A 17 5.09 -16.17 -6.32
C ILE A 17 4.24 -16.74 -5.18
N TRP A 18 2.95 -16.35 -5.11
CA TRP A 18 2.04 -16.78 -4.07
C TRP A 18 1.61 -18.26 -4.19
N SER A 19 1.82 -18.87 -5.36
CA SER A 19 1.55 -20.30 -5.58
C SER A 19 2.62 -21.22 -4.99
N LEU A 20 3.78 -20.69 -4.62
CA LEU A 20 4.86 -21.47 -3.98
C LEU A 20 4.42 -22.05 -2.63
N GLN A 21 3.52 -21.36 -1.91
CA GLN A 21 2.85 -21.88 -0.73
C GLN A 21 1.37 -21.44 -0.81
N PRO A 22 0.50 -22.30 -1.37
CA PRO A 22 -0.85 -21.91 -1.74
C PRO A 22 -1.72 -21.41 -0.59
N GLU A 23 -1.60 -21.99 0.60
CA GLU A 23 -2.41 -21.59 1.75
C GLU A 23 -2.02 -20.21 2.27
N LEU A 24 -0.71 -19.95 2.41
CA LEU A 24 -0.20 -18.62 2.79
C LEU A 24 -0.44 -17.59 1.69
N GLY A 25 -0.23 -17.97 0.44
CA GLY A 25 -0.52 -17.13 -0.72
C GLY A 25 -1.97 -16.69 -0.76
N ALA A 26 -2.90 -17.63 -0.57
CA ALA A 26 -4.33 -17.32 -0.51
C ALA A 26 -4.68 -16.40 0.69
N ALA A 27 -4.04 -16.58 1.85
CA ALA A 27 -4.25 -15.72 2.99
C ALA A 27 -3.73 -14.30 2.74
N ALA A 28 -2.54 -14.16 2.14
CA ALA A 28 -1.95 -12.89 1.76
C ALA A 28 -2.83 -12.15 0.73
N THR A 29 -3.30 -12.87 -0.29
CA THR A 29 -4.19 -12.32 -1.32
C THR A 29 -5.51 -11.83 -0.71
N ARG A 30 -6.12 -12.61 0.20
CA ARG A 30 -7.33 -12.17 0.93
C ARG A 30 -7.11 -10.93 1.77
N LEU A 31 -5.94 -10.78 2.39
CA LEU A 31 -5.62 -9.57 3.16
C LEU A 31 -5.52 -8.34 2.24
N VAL A 32 -4.86 -8.47 1.10
CA VAL A 32 -4.78 -7.39 0.10
C VAL A 32 -6.17 -7.05 -0.44
N ASP A 33 -6.96 -8.05 -0.82
CA ASP A 33 -8.34 -7.85 -1.27
C ASP A 33 -9.16 -7.09 -0.22
N ALA A 34 -9.04 -7.47 1.05
CA ALA A 34 -9.73 -6.77 2.13
C ALA A 34 -9.27 -5.32 2.26
N ALA A 35 -7.96 -5.05 2.19
CA ALA A 35 -7.42 -3.70 2.24
C ALA A 35 -7.93 -2.82 1.09
N TYR A 36 -8.11 -3.37 -0.12
CA TYR A 36 -8.65 -2.62 -1.26
C TYR A 36 -10.18 -2.52 -1.29
N ASN A 37 -10.88 -3.57 -0.87
CA ASN A 37 -12.31 -3.70 -1.13
C ASN A 37 -13.20 -3.62 0.11
N LYS A 38 -12.62 -3.67 1.32
CA LYS A 38 -13.36 -3.64 2.60
C LYS A 38 -12.95 -2.51 3.52
N SER A 39 -11.88 -1.79 3.20
CA SER A 39 -11.48 -0.59 3.93
C SER A 39 -12.62 0.43 3.95
N ILE A 40 -12.85 1.04 5.10
CA ILE A 40 -13.84 2.11 5.31
C ILE A 40 -13.27 3.52 5.04
N LEU A 41 -11.97 3.60 4.77
CA LEU A 41 -11.29 4.86 4.47
C LEU A 41 -11.71 5.44 3.11
N PRO A 42 -11.71 6.76 2.96
CA PRO A 42 -11.75 7.37 1.64
C PRO A 42 -10.63 6.80 0.77
N VAL A 43 -10.95 6.48 -0.48
CA VAL A 43 -10.01 5.83 -1.40
C VAL A 43 -8.72 6.66 -1.57
N ARG A 44 -8.83 7.99 -1.64
CA ARG A 44 -7.68 8.89 -1.78
C ARG A 44 -6.73 8.78 -0.57
N VAL A 45 -7.27 8.77 0.65
CA VAL A 45 -6.49 8.65 1.89
C VAL A 45 -5.73 7.33 1.93
N ARG A 46 -6.42 6.22 1.69
CA ARG A 46 -5.80 4.89 1.65
C ARG A 46 -4.75 4.80 0.54
N GLU A 47 -5.04 5.35 -0.64
CA GLU A 47 -4.15 5.28 -1.80
C GLU A 47 -2.91 6.17 -1.61
N ALA A 48 -3.02 7.32 -0.95
CA ALA A 48 -1.87 8.13 -0.56
C ALA A 48 -0.92 7.35 0.36
N ALA A 49 -1.47 6.75 1.42
CA ALA A 49 -0.71 5.91 2.34
C ALA A 49 -0.09 4.69 1.64
N ARG A 50 -0.83 3.99 0.77
CA ARG A 50 -0.35 2.86 -0.02
C ARG A 50 0.82 3.26 -0.94
N MET A 51 0.69 4.37 -1.65
CA MET A 51 1.76 4.84 -2.54
C MET A 51 3.01 5.19 -1.75
N ARG A 52 2.86 5.83 -0.58
CA ARG A 52 4.01 6.12 0.27
C ARG A 52 4.74 4.85 0.74
N ILE A 53 4.00 3.83 1.14
CA ILE A 53 4.58 2.51 1.46
C ILE A 53 5.29 1.90 0.24
N ALA A 54 4.70 2.01 -0.94
CA ALA A 54 5.32 1.49 -2.17
C ALA A 54 6.68 2.17 -2.47
N GLN A 55 6.77 3.49 -2.25
CA GLN A 55 8.01 4.27 -2.38
C GLN A 55 9.04 3.82 -1.34
N LEU A 56 8.67 3.73 -0.06
CA LEU A 56 9.56 3.33 1.03
C LEU A 56 10.05 1.89 0.90
N ASN A 57 9.26 1.01 0.30
CA ASN A 57 9.64 -0.37 0.00
C ASN A 57 10.51 -0.50 -1.27
N ASP A 58 10.65 0.55 -2.09
CA ASP A 58 11.25 0.47 -3.43
C ASP A 58 10.64 -0.68 -4.25
N CYS A 59 9.30 -0.83 -4.17
CA CYS A 59 8.56 -1.92 -4.80
C CYS A 59 8.04 -1.49 -6.17
N THR A 60 8.74 -1.84 -7.23
CA THR A 60 8.39 -1.44 -8.61
C THR A 60 7.00 -1.92 -9.03
N VAL A 61 6.61 -3.14 -8.64
CA VAL A 61 5.26 -3.68 -8.84
C VAL A 61 4.22 -2.78 -8.17
N CYS A 62 4.45 -2.45 -6.89
CA CYS A 62 3.50 -1.64 -6.10
C CYS A 62 3.44 -0.19 -6.59
N LEU A 63 4.55 0.36 -7.08
CA LEU A 63 4.61 1.71 -7.66
C LEU A 63 3.83 1.80 -8.97
N ALA A 64 3.85 0.75 -9.78
CA ALA A 64 3.14 0.70 -11.07
C ALA A 64 1.65 0.36 -10.92
N PHE A 65 1.26 -0.27 -9.82
CA PHE A 65 -0.11 -0.76 -9.63
C PHE A 65 -1.12 0.39 -9.48
N ARG A 66 -2.22 0.31 -10.24
CA ARG A 66 -3.37 1.23 -10.20
C ARG A 66 -4.65 0.41 -10.24
N ALA A 67 -5.31 0.26 -9.10
CA ALA A 67 -6.59 -0.45 -9.05
C ALA A 67 -7.67 0.31 -9.85
N ASP A 68 -8.53 -0.42 -10.58
CA ASP A 68 -9.60 0.18 -11.40
C ASP A 68 -10.53 1.09 -10.60
N LYS A 69 -10.88 0.68 -9.39
CA LYS A 69 -11.71 1.50 -8.49
C LYS A 69 -11.07 2.83 -8.12
N VAL A 70 -9.74 2.88 -8.12
CA VAL A 70 -8.96 4.11 -7.84
C VAL A 70 -8.98 5.02 -9.05
N ARG A 71 -8.78 4.47 -10.24
CA ARG A 71 -8.89 5.20 -11.51
C ARG A 71 -10.28 5.80 -11.70
N ALA A 72 -11.33 5.02 -11.39
CA ALA A 72 -12.72 5.46 -11.47
C ALA A 72 -13.05 6.67 -10.57
N GLN A 73 -12.22 6.95 -9.55
CA GLN A 73 -12.36 8.12 -8.67
C GLN A 73 -11.51 9.32 -9.09
N GLY A 74 -10.94 9.28 -10.27
CA GLY A 74 -10.21 10.43 -10.85
C GLY A 74 -8.84 10.68 -10.21
N LEU A 75 -8.24 9.67 -9.54
CA LEU A 75 -6.87 9.79 -9.09
C LEU A 75 -5.94 9.66 -10.30
N ASP A 76 -5.22 10.73 -10.57
CA ASP A 76 -4.30 10.84 -11.69
C ASP A 76 -2.83 10.74 -11.27
N GLU A 77 -1.93 10.79 -12.23
CA GLU A 77 -0.50 10.70 -11.95
C GLU A 77 0.05 11.95 -11.22
N ASP A 78 -0.68 13.07 -11.22
CA ASP A 78 -0.31 14.26 -10.44
C ASP A 78 -0.51 13.99 -8.94
N PHE A 79 -1.62 13.32 -8.59
CA PHE A 79 -1.84 12.84 -7.22
C PHE A 79 -0.70 11.93 -6.76
N TYR A 80 -0.32 10.93 -7.56
CA TYR A 80 0.74 9.99 -7.18
C TYR A 80 2.12 10.65 -7.06
N ARG A 81 2.41 11.66 -7.89
CA ARG A 81 3.64 12.46 -7.81
C ARG A 81 3.67 13.38 -6.59
N ALA A 82 2.52 13.83 -6.12
CA ALA A 82 2.43 14.64 -4.91
C ALA A 82 2.78 13.83 -3.66
N VAL A 83 2.43 12.54 -3.62
CA VAL A 83 2.71 11.67 -2.48
C VAL A 83 4.22 11.56 -2.25
N GLY A 84 4.68 11.95 -1.04
CA GLY A 84 6.09 11.88 -0.65
C GLY A 84 7.00 12.95 -1.30
N SER A 85 6.42 13.89 -2.05
CA SER A 85 7.11 15.09 -2.51
C SER A 85 6.87 16.24 -1.53
N GLN A 86 7.75 17.26 -1.57
CA GLN A 86 7.52 18.50 -0.81
C GLN A 86 6.41 19.39 -1.43
N ALA A 87 5.81 18.98 -2.54
CA ALA A 87 4.72 19.68 -3.20
C ALA A 87 3.35 19.27 -2.62
N ASP A 88 3.19 19.41 -1.32
CA ASP A 88 2.00 19.04 -0.53
C ASP A 88 0.67 19.71 -0.96
N ALA A 89 0.71 20.62 -1.92
CA ALA A 89 -0.47 21.39 -2.33
C ALA A 89 -1.59 20.56 -2.98
N ALA A 90 -1.28 19.33 -3.44
CA ALA A 90 -2.25 18.43 -4.08
C ALA A 90 -2.91 17.44 -3.10
N LEU A 91 -2.39 17.34 -1.87
CA LEU A 91 -2.92 16.48 -0.81
C LEU A 91 -3.68 17.32 0.22
N ASP A 92 -4.83 16.84 0.66
CA ASP A 92 -5.53 17.42 1.78
C ASP A 92 -4.87 17.05 3.13
N GLU A 93 -5.41 17.58 4.23
CA GLU A 93 -4.86 17.37 5.57
C GLU A 93 -4.94 15.88 5.99
N GLN A 94 -6.05 15.23 5.66
CA GLN A 94 -6.27 13.82 5.99
C GLN A 94 -5.31 12.91 5.20
N GLU A 95 -5.11 13.20 3.92
CA GLU A 95 -4.16 12.50 3.05
C GLU A 95 -2.72 12.67 3.55
N ARG A 96 -2.31 13.91 3.92
CA ARG A 96 -0.97 14.19 4.46
C ARG A 96 -0.74 13.44 5.79
N LEU A 97 -1.73 13.42 6.67
CA LEU A 97 -1.61 12.72 7.94
C LEU A 97 -1.51 11.20 7.75
N ALA A 98 -2.22 10.63 6.78
CA ALA A 98 -2.11 9.22 6.41
C ALA A 98 -0.72 8.89 5.82
N VAL A 99 -0.14 9.79 5.02
CA VAL A 99 1.23 9.67 4.50
C VAL A 99 2.26 9.72 5.63
N GLU A 100 2.15 10.67 6.55
CA GLU A 100 3.03 10.75 7.74
C GLU A 100 2.93 9.47 8.58
N TYR A 101 1.71 8.96 8.78
CA TYR A 101 1.52 7.71 9.51
C TYR A 101 2.19 6.54 8.80
N ALA A 102 2.06 6.44 7.48
CA ALA A 102 2.74 5.42 6.68
C ALA A 102 4.27 5.50 6.82
N GLU A 103 4.84 6.70 6.82
CA GLU A 103 6.27 6.91 7.02
C GLU A 103 6.74 6.41 8.39
N ARG A 104 6.10 6.86 9.47
CA ARG A 104 6.41 6.42 10.83
C ARG A 104 6.27 4.91 10.96
N PHE A 105 5.17 4.36 10.48
CA PHE A 105 4.90 2.92 10.56
C PHE A 105 5.96 2.08 9.84
N ALA A 106 6.44 2.55 8.69
CA ALA A 106 7.41 1.80 7.88
C ALA A 106 8.86 1.97 8.34
N VAL A 107 9.23 3.15 8.87
CA VAL A 107 10.62 3.51 9.15
C VAL A 107 10.93 3.43 10.64
N ASP A 108 10.07 3.97 11.48
CA ASP A 108 10.22 4.00 12.93
C ASP A 108 8.86 3.97 13.64
N HIS A 109 8.30 2.78 13.78
CA HIS A 109 7.01 2.60 14.44
C HIS A 109 7.03 2.99 15.93
N THR A 110 8.19 3.09 16.55
CA THR A 110 8.32 3.52 17.96
C THR A 110 8.12 5.03 18.12
N SER A 111 8.15 5.80 17.03
CA SER A 111 7.79 7.22 17.00
C SER A 111 6.28 7.48 16.96
N ILE A 112 5.46 6.42 16.89
CA ILE A 112 4.00 6.52 16.99
C ILE A 112 3.63 6.53 18.47
N ASP A 113 3.77 7.68 19.09
CA ASP A 113 3.47 7.93 20.49
C ASP A 113 2.01 8.38 20.69
N ASP A 114 1.60 8.54 21.95
CA ASP A 114 0.24 8.98 22.29
C ASP A 114 -0.10 10.33 21.66
N ALA A 115 0.87 11.25 21.58
CA ALA A 115 0.65 12.57 20.98
C ALA A 115 0.37 12.47 19.48
N PHE A 116 1.04 11.55 18.78
CA PHE A 116 0.75 11.30 17.39
C PHE A 116 -0.61 10.62 17.19
N VAL A 117 -0.98 9.68 18.05
CA VAL A 117 -2.32 9.05 18.03
C VAL A 117 -3.42 10.10 18.27
N GLU A 118 -3.24 11.04 19.19
CA GLU A 118 -4.20 12.15 19.38
C GLU A 118 -4.29 13.04 18.12
N ARG A 119 -3.19 13.27 17.42
CA ARG A 119 -3.22 13.96 16.12
C ARG A 119 -4.01 13.17 15.07
N LEU A 120 -3.85 11.84 14.99
CA LEU A 120 -4.66 11.02 14.10
C LEU A 120 -6.16 11.18 14.40
N ARG A 121 -6.54 11.23 15.68
CA ARG A 121 -7.92 11.42 16.12
C ARG A 121 -8.53 12.75 15.72
N THR A 122 -7.75 13.75 15.35
CA THR A 122 -8.31 15.01 14.81
C THR A 122 -8.94 14.83 13.43
N SER A 123 -8.57 13.78 12.70
CA SER A 123 -8.97 13.54 11.30
C SER A 123 -9.61 12.17 11.08
N PHE A 124 -9.41 11.22 12.00
CA PHE A 124 -9.86 9.84 11.88
C PHE A 124 -10.55 9.36 13.16
N THR A 125 -11.56 8.55 13.02
CA THR A 125 -12.13 7.75 14.11
C THR A 125 -11.18 6.61 14.51
N ASP A 126 -11.33 6.03 15.69
CA ASP A 126 -10.51 4.88 16.12
C ASP A 126 -10.65 3.68 15.16
N SER A 127 -11.83 3.50 14.56
CA SER A 127 -12.06 2.45 13.55
C SER A 127 -11.29 2.72 12.26
N GLU A 128 -11.20 3.97 11.81
CA GLU A 128 -10.42 4.36 10.62
C GLU A 128 -8.92 4.30 10.89
N ILE A 129 -8.45 4.65 12.10
CA ILE A 129 -7.04 4.47 12.50
C ILE A 129 -6.68 2.99 12.47
N PHE A 130 -7.52 2.12 13.02
CA PHE A 130 -7.32 0.67 12.97
C PHE A 130 -7.30 0.15 11.53
N ASP A 131 -8.27 0.56 10.70
CA ASP A 131 -8.35 0.20 9.28
C ASP A 131 -7.07 0.61 8.55
N LEU A 132 -6.65 1.87 8.69
CA LEU A 132 -5.41 2.38 8.09
C LEU A 132 -4.19 1.56 8.54
N THR A 133 -4.10 1.25 9.83
CA THR A 133 -3.00 0.44 10.38
C THR A 133 -2.92 -0.95 9.75
N VAL A 134 -4.07 -1.61 9.57
CA VAL A 134 -4.14 -2.93 8.93
C VAL A 134 -3.78 -2.83 7.44
N CYS A 135 -4.28 -1.82 6.74
CA CYS A 135 -3.90 -1.55 5.35
C CYS A 135 -2.40 -1.31 5.19
N LEU A 136 -1.80 -0.47 6.07
CA LEU A 136 -0.35 -0.24 6.08
C LEU A 136 0.44 -1.53 6.32
N SER A 137 -0.01 -2.38 7.23
CA SER A 137 0.61 -3.69 7.52
C SER A 137 0.63 -4.58 6.29
N ALA A 138 -0.51 -4.65 5.57
CA ALA A 138 -0.63 -5.43 4.34
C ALA A 138 0.32 -4.90 3.25
N PHE A 139 0.29 -3.60 2.96
CA PHE A 139 1.09 -2.99 1.90
C PHE A 139 2.59 -3.03 2.22
N LEU A 140 2.96 -2.80 3.47
CA LEU A 140 4.35 -2.85 3.92
C LEU A 140 4.92 -4.27 3.82
N GLY A 141 4.26 -5.24 4.44
CA GLY A 141 4.72 -6.62 4.51
C GLY A 141 4.79 -7.26 3.12
N LEU A 142 3.71 -7.18 2.35
CA LEU A 142 3.63 -7.84 1.05
C LEU A 142 4.49 -7.12 -0.01
N GLY A 143 4.56 -5.80 0.03
CA GLY A 143 5.46 -5.05 -0.84
C GLY A 143 6.94 -5.36 -0.56
N ARG A 144 7.33 -5.47 0.70
CA ARG A 144 8.69 -5.91 1.08
C ARG A 144 8.96 -7.34 0.68
N THR A 145 7.97 -8.22 0.75
CA THR A 145 8.10 -9.62 0.27
C THR A 145 8.46 -9.62 -1.22
N LEU A 146 7.73 -8.91 -2.06
CA LEU A 146 8.03 -8.82 -3.49
C LEU A 146 9.44 -8.25 -3.71
N ARG A 147 9.76 -7.14 -3.07
CA ARG A 147 11.07 -6.48 -3.21
C ARG A 147 12.23 -7.37 -2.73
N ALA A 148 12.07 -8.02 -1.57
CA ALA A 148 13.08 -8.91 -1.00
C ALA A 148 13.33 -10.14 -1.86
N LEU A 149 12.32 -10.63 -2.57
CA LEU A 149 12.42 -11.80 -3.46
C LEU A 149 12.79 -11.42 -4.91
N GLY A 150 13.05 -10.12 -5.17
CA GLY A 150 13.50 -9.65 -6.47
C GLY A 150 12.41 -9.67 -7.54
N ILE A 151 11.13 -9.57 -7.13
CA ILE A 151 10.00 -9.46 -8.04
C ILE A 151 9.88 -8.00 -8.48
N THR A 152 10.15 -7.75 -9.75
CA THR A 152 10.21 -6.39 -10.31
C THR A 152 9.20 -6.15 -11.42
N GLU A 153 8.59 -7.20 -11.94
CA GLU A 153 7.69 -7.16 -13.08
C GLU A 153 6.32 -7.73 -12.71
N THR A 154 5.31 -7.11 -13.25
CA THR A 154 3.93 -7.59 -13.20
C THR A 154 3.27 -7.34 -14.54
N THR A 155 2.47 -8.28 -14.98
CA THR A 155 1.55 -8.10 -16.10
C THR A 155 0.16 -7.68 -15.63
N LEU A 156 -0.01 -7.52 -14.30
CA LEU A 156 -1.26 -7.00 -13.75
C LEU A 156 -1.36 -5.51 -14.10
N THR A 157 -2.24 -5.22 -15.03
CA THR A 157 -2.65 -3.85 -15.35
C THR A 157 -3.88 -3.44 -14.57
N ASP A 158 -4.72 -4.43 -14.16
CA ASP A 158 -6.02 -4.20 -13.54
C ASP A 158 -6.39 -5.35 -12.58
N VAL A 159 -6.85 -5.01 -11.38
CA VAL A 159 -7.50 -5.91 -10.41
C VAL A 159 -8.68 -5.19 -9.75
#